data_5a4da45e12af0240f82bfe30ee774702
#
_entry.id   5a4da45e12af0240f82bfe30ee774702
#
_cell.length_a   1.000
_cell.length_b   1.000
_cell.length_c   1.000
_cell.angle_alpha   90.00
_cell.angle_beta   90.00
_cell.angle_gamma   90.00
#
_symmetry.space_group_name_H-M   'P 1'
#
loop_
_entity.id
_entity.type
_entity.pdbx_description
1 polymer ?
#
loop_
_entity_poly.entity_id
_entity_poly.type
_entity_poly.pdbx_seq_one_letter_code
_entity_poly.pdbx_strand_id
1 'polypeptide(L)'
;MSADRQRGVGAIVLNAVLLVAALLYFAYVRTQSGVSEKKTAVSAIDNSRAFACKTNRQTVEREIQMWRVNHPDEAPSLAGLEADGAHVATCPEGGTYSLVNGAVVCSRHGD
;
A
#
# COMPACT_ATOMS: atom_id res chain seq x y z
N MET A 1 9.15 -28.52 59.58
CA MET A 1 7.91 -28.67 58.80
C MET A 1 7.32 -27.34 58.36
N SER A 2 7.46 -26.26 59.10
CA SER A 2 6.92 -24.92 58.66
C SER A 2 7.70 -24.29 57.49
N ALA A 3 8.98 -24.62 57.31
CA ALA A 3 9.80 -24.08 56.22
C ALA A 3 9.44 -24.61 54.83
N ASP A 4 9.02 -25.86 54.72
CA ASP A 4 8.56 -26.45 53.46
C ASP A 4 7.22 -25.93 53.00
N ARG A 5 6.34 -25.59 53.94
CA ARG A 5 5.03 -25.00 53.65
C ARG A 5 5.16 -23.57 53.15
N GLN A 6 6.11 -22.82 53.72
CA GLN A 6 6.40 -21.46 53.22
C GLN A 6 7.02 -21.43 51.83
N ARG A 7 7.87 -22.40 51.53
CA ARG A 7 8.47 -22.51 50.17
C ARG A 7 7.44 -22.84 49.13
N GLY A 8 6.48 -23.71 49.38
CA GLY A 8 5.40 -24.07 48.50
C GLY A 8 4.46 -22.87 48.21
N VAL A 9 4.10 -22.12 49.22
CA VAL A 9 3.23 -20.92 49.08
C VAL A 9 3.94 -19.79 48.30
N GLY A 10 5.24 -19.56 48.56
CA GLY A 10 6.02 -18.57 47.84
C GLY A 10 6.17 -18.89 46.34
N ALA A 11 6.37 -20.15 45.99
CA ALA A 11 6.46 -20.60 44.60
C ALA A 11 5.12 -20.45 43.86
N ILE A 12 4.00 -20.76 44.51
CA ILE A 12 2.66 -20.61 43.93
C ILE A 12 2.34 -19.14 43.70
N VAL A 13 2.63 -18.25 44.63
CA VAL A 13 2.41 -16.80 44.56
C VAL A 13 3.29 -16.23 43.43
N LEU A 14 4.56 -16.62 43.35
CA LEU A 14 5.46 -16.17 42.30
C LEU A 14 4.98 -16.59 40.90
N ASN A 15 4.54 -17.83 40.74
CA ASN A 15 3.96 -18.28 39.47
C ASN A 15 2.68 -17.54 39.10
N ALA A 16 1.80 -17.27 40.05
CA ALA A 16 0.58 -16.52 39.82
C ALA A 16 0.88 -15.08 39.35
N VAL A 17 1.84 -14.42 39.98
CA VAL A 17 2.27 -13.06 39.57
C VAL A 17 2.87 -13.06 38.17
N LEU A 18 3.71 -14.02 37.85
CA LEU A 18 4.32 -14.14 36.51
C LEU A 18 3.26 -14.39 35.43
N LEU A 19 2.26 -15.24 35.70
CA LEU A 19 1.16 -15.48 34.76
C LEU A 19 0.32 -14.23 34.52
N VAL A 20 -0.02 -13.48 35.56
CA VAL A 20 -0.77 -12.24 35.43
C VAL A 20 0.03 -11.20 34.67
N ALA A 21 1.32 -11.05 34.95
CA ALA A 21 2.21 -10.14 34.24
C ALA A 21 2.32 -10.52 32.74
N ALA A 22 2.45 -11.79 32.43
CA ALA A 22 2.50 -12.30 31.05
C ALA A 22 1.20 -12.03 30.29
N LEU A 23 0.05 -12.25 30.93
CA LEU A 23 -1.26 -11.97 30.32
C LEU A 23 -1.46 -10.49 30.06
N LEU A 24 -1.11 -9.62 31.00
CA LEU A 24 -1.18 -8.18 30.83
C LEU A 24 -0.25 -7.68 29.73
N TYR A 25 0.96 -8.19 29.67
CA TYR A 25 1.91 -7.88 28.60
C TYR A 25 1.38 -8.30 27.23
N PHE A 26 0.84 -9.50 27.14
CA PHE A 26 0.29 -10.03 25.90
C PHE A 26 -0.94 -9.25 25.43
N ALA A 27 -1.83 -8.86 26.35
CA ALA A 27 -2.97 -8.01 26.04
C ALA A 27 -2.54 -6.60 25.59
N TYR A 28 -1.51 -6.05 26.23
CA TYR A 28 -0.94 -4.74 25.86
C TYR A 28 -0.33 -4.76 24.46
N VAL A 29 0.47 -5.76 24.14
CA VAL A 29 1.09 -5.93 22.82
C VAL A 29 0.02 -6.12 21.74
N ARG A 30 -1.02 -6.91 22.02
CA ARG A 30 -2.13 -7.12 21.08
C ARG A 30 -2.91 -5.85 20.75
N THR A 31 -3.18 -5.02 21.76
CA THR A 31 -3.89 -3.74 21.55
C THR A 31 -3.06 -2.76 20.73
N GLN A 32 -1.76 -2.70 20.93
CA GLN A 32 -0.88 -1.84 20.13
C GLN A 32 -0.70 -2.34 18.69
N SER A 33 -0.51 -3.64 18.50
CA SER A 33 -0.35 -4.24 17.17
C SER A 33 -1.60 -4.05 16.30
N GLY A 34 -2.80 -4.22 16.87
CA GLY A 34 -4.06 -4.10 16.13
C GLY A 34 -4.34 -2.69 15.59
N VAL A 35 -3.97 -1.67 16.33
CA VAL A 35 -4.15 -0.26 15.90
C VAL A 35 -3.09 0.15 14.89
N SER A 36 -1.86 -0.30 15.06
CA SER A 36 -0.74 -0.01 14.15
C SER A 36 -0.90 -0.74 12.81
N GLU A 37 -1.35 -1.97 12.80
CA GLU A 37 -1.56 -2.75 11.57
C GLU A 37 -2.63 -2.17 10.67
N LYS A 38 -3.75 -1.68 11.20
CA LYS A 38 -4.81 -1.06 10.41
C LYS A 38 -4.34 0.21 9.70
N LYS A 39 -3.62 1.08 10.39
CA LYS A 39 -3.04 2.29 9.78
C LYS A 39 -2.00 1.95 8.71
N THR A 40 -1.11 1.01 8.98
CA THR A 40 -0.06 0.58 8.06
C THR A 40 -0.65 -0.12 6.83
N ALA A 41 -1.67 -0.96 6.98
CA ALA A 41 -2.34 -1.65 5.88
C ALA A 41 -3.06 -0.66 4.95
N VAL A 42 -3.81 0.31 5.47
CA VAL A 42 -4.48 1.35 4.66
C VAL A 42 -3.45 2.21 3.93
N SER A 43 -2.40 2.65 4.60
CA SER A 43 -1.32 3.42 4.00
C SER A 43 -0.58 2.62 2.91
N ALA A 44 -0.33 1.33 3.12
CA ALA A 44 0.29 0.45 2.14
C ALA A 44 -0.59 0.25 0.90
N ILE A 45 -1.90 0.12 1.07
CA ILE A 45 -2.86 0.01 -0.04
C ILE A 45 -2.90 1.30 -0.84
N ASP A 46 -2.97 2.46 -0.19
CA ASP A 46 -2.98 3.76 -0.85
C ASP A 46 -1.69 4.01 -1.62
N ASN A 47 -0.54 3.69 -1.03
CA ASN A 47 0.76 3.79 -1.70
C ASN A 47 0.87 2.83 -2.89
N SER A 48 0.33 1.62 -2.76
CA SER A 48 0.28 0.63 -3.83
C SER A 48 -0.55 1.11 -5.02
N ARG A 49 -1.71 1.72 -4.77
CA ARG A 49 -2.57 2.30 -5.81
C ARG A 49 -1.92 3.49 -6.50
N ALA A 50 -1.29 4.38 -5.76
CA ALA A 50 -0.54 5.51 -6.31
C ALA A 50 0.63 5.04 -7.17
N PHE A 51 1.35 4.01 -6.72
CA PHE A 51 2.42 3.37 -7.48
C PHE A 51 1.90 2.71 -8.76
N ALA A 52 0.78 2.00 -8.70
CA ALA A 52 0.15 1.39 -9.87
C ALA A 52 -0.28 2.46 -10.89
N CYS A 53 -0.84 3.58 -10.44
CA CYS A 53 -1.17 4.72 -11.28
C CYS A 53 0.07 5.28 -11.98
N LYS A 54 1.17 5.48 -11.25
CA LYS A 54 2.44 5.95 -11.81
C LYS A 54 2.99 4.98 -12.86
N THR A 55 2.96 3.69 -12.60
CA THR A 55 3.40 2.65 -13.53
C THR A 55 2.55 2.64 -14.79
N ASN A 56 1.23 2.76 -14.66
CA ASN A 56 0.30 2.84 -15.80
C ASN A 56 0.58 4.07 -16.65
N ARG A 57 0.83 5.23 -16.04
CA ARG A 57 1.19 6.44 -16.77
C ARG A 57 2.49 6.28 -17.56
N GLN A 58 3.50 5.69 -16.95
CA GLN A 58 4.78 5.41 -17.62
C GLN A 58 4.62 4.44 -18.79
N THR A 59 3.75 3.45 -18.67
CA THR A 59 3.44 2.53 -19.77
C THR A 59 2.79 3.26 -20.93
N VAL A 60 1.82 4.12 -20.66
CA VAL A 60 1.16 4.95 -21.69
C VAL A 60 2.16 5.90 -22.35
N GLU A 61 3.06 6.51 -21.60
CA GLU A 61 4.11 7.36 -22.14
C GLU A 61 5.04 6.60 -23.12
N ARG A 62 5.39 5.35 -22.81
CA ARG A 62 6.18 4.49 -23.70
C ARG A 62 5.41 4.16 -24.98
N GLU A 63 4.13 3.87 -24.87
CA GLU A 63 3.28 3.62 -26.03
C GLU A 63 3.18 4.86 -26.93
N ILE A 64 3.09 6.05 -26.34
CA ILE A 64 3.14 7.32 -27.08
C ILE A 64 4.47 7.47 -27.84
N GLN A 65 5.59 7.13 -27.24
CA GLN A 65 6.90 7.19 -27.91
C GLN A 65 6.95 6.25 -29.11
N MET A 66 6.45 5.03 -28.97
CA MET A 66 6.36 4.07 -30.08
C MET A 66 5.39 4.54 -31.16
N TRP A 67 4.27 5.11 -30.78
CA TRP A 67 3.29 5.67 -31.72
C TRP A 67 3.88 6.81 -32.54
N ARG A 68 4.69 7.68 -31.94
CA ARG A 68 5.37 8.79 -32.63
C ARG A 68 6.33 8.29 -33.73
N VAL A 69 6.98 7.17 -33.52
CA VAL A 69 7.86 6.56 -34.53
C VAL A 69 7.08 6.18 -35.78
N ASN A 70 5.87 5.68 -35.62
CA ASN A 70 4.98 5.27 -36.72
C ASN A 70 4.17 6.43 -37.31
N HIS A 71 4.02 7.54 -36.58
CA HIS A 71 3.23 8.70 -36.97
C HIS A 71 4.02 10.01 -36.75
N PRO A 72 5.12 10.22 -37.49
CA PRO A 72 6.03 11.34 -37.22
C PRO A 72 5.43 12.72 -37.49
N ASP A 73 4.39 12.80 -38.33
CA ASP A 73 3.75 14.05 -38.73
C ASP A 73 2.48 14.35 -37.93
N GLU A 74 2.07 13.48 -37.01
CA GLU A 74 0.86 13.64 -36.22
C GLU A 74 1.20 13.99 -34.78
N ALA A 75 0.39 14.89 -34.18
CA ALA A 75 0.48 15.17 -32.76
C ALA A 75 -0.02 13.96 -31.93
N PRO A 76 0.71 13.52 -30.90
CA PRO A 76 0.28 12.40 -30.10
C PRO A 76 -0.99 12.73 -29.29
N SER A 77 -1.91 11.76 -29.23
CA SER A 77 -3.11 11.84 -28.42
C SER A 77 -3.47 10.48 -27.85
N LEU A 78 -4.15 10.44 -26.73
CA LEU A 78 -4.63 9.17 -26.13
C LEU A 78 -5.69 8.53 -27.05
N ALA A 79 -6.55 9.34 -27.66
CA ALA A 79 -7.53 8.85 -28.65
C ALA A 79 -6.86 8.22 -29.88
N GLY A 80 -5.74 8.76 -30.33
CA GLY A 80 -4.97 8.20 -31.43
C GLY A 80 -4.37 6.83 -31.10
N LEU A 81 -3.89 6.66 -29.87
CA LEU A 81 -3.40 5.36 -29.37
C LEU A 81 -4.53 4.31 -29.36
N GLU A 82 -5.68 4.67 -28.84
CA GLU A 82 -6.84 3.76 -28.80
C GLU A 82 -7.33 3.40 -30.19
N ALA A 83 -7.33 4.34 -31.12
CA ALA A 83 -7.69 4.10 -32.51
C ALA A 83 -6.76 3.09 -33.20
N ASP A 84 -5.47 3.05 -32.83
CA ASP A 84 -4.50 2.09 -33.33
C ASP A 84 -4.56 0.72 -32.59
N GLY A 85 -5.53 0.54 -31.68
CA GLY A 85 -5.73 -0.71 -30.96
C GLY A 85 -4.93 -0.85 -29.68
N ALA A 86 -4.24 0.19 -29.24
CA ALA A 86 -3.54 0.20 -27.95
C ALA A 86 -4.54 0.30 -26.81
N HIS A 87 -4.34 -0.51 -25.77
CA HIS A 87 -5.14 -0.42 -24.56
C HIS A 87 -4.54 0.61 -23.62
N VAL A 88 -5.22 1.73 -23.45
CA VAL A 88 -4.79 2.77 -22.51
C VAL A 88 -5.22 2.39 -21.11
N ALA A 89 -4.25 2.11 -20.25
CA ALA A 89 -4.50 1.82 -18.85
C ALA A 89 -5.13 3.03 -18.15
N THR A 90 -5.99 2.77 -17.16
CA THR A 90 -6.67 3.81 -16.37
C THR A 90 -6.13 3.84 -14.94
N CYS A 91 -6.37 4.95 -14.24
CA CYS A 91 -6.00 5.06 -12.83
C CYS A 91 -6.83 4.09 -11.98
N PRO A 92 -6.21 3.27 -11.12
CA PRO A 92 -6.93 2.33 -10.24
C PRO A 92 -7.91 2.99 -9.27
N GLU A 93 -7.73 4.28 -9.00
CA GLU A 93 -8.60 5.06 -8.11
C GLU A 93 -9.65 5.90 -8.85
N GLY A 94 -9.88 5.61 -10.12
CA GLY A 94 -10.88 6.27 -10.94
C GLY A 94 -10.48 7.64 -11.50
N GLY A 95 -9.18 7.98 -11.44
CA GLY A 95 -8.66 9.19 -12.08
C GLY A 95 -8.64 9.08 -13.60
N THR A 96 -8.68 10.22 -14.29
CA THR A 96 -8.61 10.32 -15.73
C THR A 96 -7.21 10.74 -16.17
N TYR A 97 -6.68 10.08 -17.19
CA TYR A 97 -5.40 10.46 -17.80
C TYR A 97 -5.60 11.50 -18.88
N SER A 98 -4.70 12.46 -18.94
CA SER A 98 -4.61 13.46 -20.00
C SER A 98 -3.16 13.66 -20.42
N LEU A 99 -2.94 14.07 -21.66
CA LEU A 99 -1.63 14.35 -22.18
C LEU A 99 -1.37 15.86 -22.12
N VAL A 100 -0.36 16.26 -21.35
CA VAL A 100 0.05 17.65 -21.17
C VAL A 100 1.53 17.77 -21.50
N ASN A 101 1.87 18.52 -22.54
CA ASN A 101 3.26 18.74 -22.99
C ASN A 101 4.06 17.44 -23.21
N GLY A 102 3.41 16.37 -23.66
CA GLY A 102 4.06 15.09 -23.89
C GLY A 102 4.13 14.16 -22.67
N ALA A 103 3.68 14.60 -21.50
CA ALA A 103 3.60 13.82 -20.29
C ALA A 103 2.16 13.40 -19.99
N VAL A 104 1.98 12.19 -19.49
CA VAL A 104 0.67 11.69 -19.01
C VAL A 104 0.44 12.13 -17.59
N VAL A 105 -0.65 12.85 -17.36
CA VAL A 105 -1.04 13.39 -16.06
C VAL A 105 -2.33 12.72 -15.59
N CYS A 106 -2.40 12.38 -14.32
CA CYS A 106 -3.60 11.83 -13.70
C CYS A 106 -4.36 12.93 -12.95
N SER A 107 -5.68 12.97 -13.11
CA SER A 107 -6.55 13.95 -12.42
C SER A 107 -6.52 13.81 -10.88
N ARG A 108 -6.18 12.63 -10.35
CA ARG A 108 -6.10 12.39 -8.90
C ARG A 108 -4.69 12.49 -8.33
N HIS A 109 -3.69 12.05 -9.07
CA HIS A 109 -2.31 11.92 -8.56
C HIS A 109 -1.34 12.94 -9.16
N GLY A 110 -1.78 13.70 -10.15
CA GLY A 110 -0.92 14.66 -10.85
C GLY A 110 0.13 13.99 -11.74
N ASP A 111 1.35 14.50 -11.69
CA ASP A 111 2.49 14.03 -12.49
C ASP A 111 3.10 12.73 -11.95
#